data_788f9c6c11807f6d8f8ad7aafdeae0fe
#
_entry.id   788f9c6c11807f6d8f8ad7aafdeae0fe
#
_cell.length_a   1.000
_cell.length_b   1.000
_cell.length_c   1.000
_cell.angle_alpha   90.00
_cell.angle_beta   90.00
_cell.angle_gamma   90.00
#
_symmetry.space_group_name_H-M   'P 1'
#
loop_
_entity.id
_entity.type
_entity.pdbx_description
1 polymer ?
#
loop_
_entity_poly.entity_id
_entity_poly.type
_entity_poly.pdbx_seq_one_letter_code
_entity_poly.pdbx_strand_id
1 'polypeptide(L)'
;LIAAGVVAAGVCIWLIARPSKGPKVLLETAPISHITIRNSVTATGTVEPVTQVEVGTQVSGIIDKLYADYNDQVKAGQLIAEMDKVTLQAELESAQAQLASSKTEYEYQTKNYARTKTLHEKQLVSDAEYDQAFYLYETARNAYEQSQAAMVKVKRNLGYATITSPIDGVVISRAVEEGQ
;
A
#
# COMPACT_ATOMS: atom_id res chain seq x y z
N LEU A 1 -69.92 -20.64 -99.74
CA LEU A 1 -68.48 -20.48 -99.57
C LEU A 1 -68.14 -19.04 -98.97
N ILE A 2 -68.81 -17.99 -99.35
CA ILE A 2 -68.51 -16.62 -98.84
C ILE A 2 -68.86 -16.45 -97.38
N ALA A 3 -69.89 -17.05 -96.81
CA ALA A 3 -70.30 -16.95 -95.42
C ALA A 3 -69.25 -17.59 -94.43
N ALA A 4 -68.61 -18.67 -94.86
CA ALA A 4 -67.57 -19.33 -94.04
C ALA A 4 -66.30 -18.49 -93.92
N GLY A 5 -65.96 -17.73 -94.95
CA GLY A 5 -64.81 -16.80 -94.94
C GLY A 5 -64.98 -15.63 -93.96
N VAL A 6 -66.19 -15.06 -93.85
CA VAL A 6 -66.48 -13.94 -92.93
C VAL A 6 -66.42 -14.40 -91.48
N VAL A 7 -66.90 -15.61 -91.17
CA VAL A 7 -66.81 -16.13 -89.78
C VAL A 7 -65.39 -16.46 -89.42
N ALA A 8 -64.56 -16.96 -90.32
CA ALA A 8 -63.17 -17.24 -90.08
C ALA A 8 -62.35 -15.95 -89.83
N ALA A 9 -62.62 -14.85 -90.60
CA ALA A 9 -62.00 -13.58 -90.40
C ALA A 9 -62.40 -12.91 -89.07
N GLY A 10 -63.65 -13.03 -88.64
CA GLY A 10 -64.14 -12.57 -87.36
C GLY A 10 -63.49 -13.25 -86.18
N VAL A 11 -63.31 -14.59 -86.27
CA VAL A 11 -62.61 -15.37 -85.21
C VAL A 11 -61.11 -14.98 -85.10
N CYS A 12 -60.46 -14.78 -86.26
CA CYS A 12 -59.05 -14.34 -86.25
C CYS A 12 -58.89 -12.95 -85.66
N ILE A 13 -59.77 -12.01 -86.00
CA ILE A 13 -59.74 -10.66 -85.42
C ILE A 13 -60.00 -10.69 -83.90
N TRP A 14 -60.93 -11.55 -83.43
CA TRP A 14 -61.24 -11.76 -82.02
C TRP A 14 -60.07 -12.35 -81.23
N LEU A 15 -59.33 -13.30 -81.85
CA LEU A 15 -58.14 -13.93 -81.24
C LEU A 15 -56.96 -12.93 -81.13
N ILE A 16 -56.76 -12.03 -82.10
CA ILE A 16 -55.71 -11.02 -82.12
C ILE A 16 -56.05 -9.90 -81.16
N ALA A 17 -57.35 -9.56 -81.04
CA ALA A 17 -57.78 -8.46 -80.11
C ALA A 17 -57.88 -8.85 -78.64
N ARG A 18 -57.53 -10.15 -78.30
CA ARG A 18 -57.45 -10.50 -76.89
C ARG A 18 -56.35 -9.75 -76.20
N PRO A 19 -56.65 -8.91 -75.20
CA PRO A 19 -55.63 -8.19 -74.45
C PRO A 19 -54.77 -9.24 -73.71
N SER A 20 -53.48 -9.30 -74.09
CA SER A 20 -52.49 -10.06 -73.32
C SER A 20 -52.40 -9.48 -71.95
N LYS A 21 -52.86 -10.23 -70.95
CA LYS A 21 -52.60 -9.87 -69.56
C LYS A 21 -51.12 -10.09 -69.33
N GLY A 22 -50.31 -9.04 -69.51
CA GLY A 22 -48.91 -9.01 -69.09
C GLY A 22 -48.74 -9.39 -67.61
N PRO A 23 -47.60 -9.86 -67.22
CA PRO A 23 -47.37 -10.26 -65.85
C PRO A 23 -47.64 -9.05 -64.94
N LYS A 24 -48.52 -9.21 -63.95
CA LYS A 24 -48.77 -8.21 -62.95
C LYS A 24 -47.50 -8.18 -62.07
N VAL A 25 -46.68 -7.16 -62.31
CA VAL A 25 -45.53 -6.83 -61.37
C VAL A 25 -46.15 -6.28 -60.12
N LEU A 26 -46.20 -7.05 -59.08
CA LEU A 26 -46.50 -6.58 -57.73
C LEU A 26 -45.26 -5.80 -57.22
N LEU A 27 -45.34 -4.49 -57.31
CA LEU A 27 -44.34 -3.60 -56.65
C LEU A 27 -44.72 -3.52 -55.18
N GLU A 28 -43.95 -4.21 -54.39
CA GLU A 28 -44.01 -4.07 -52.92
C GLU A 28 -43.21 -2.82 -52.53
N THR A 29 -43.89 -1.76 -52.12
CA THR A 29 -43.27 -0.52 -51.69
C THR A 29 -43.18 -0.55 -50.16
N ALA A 30 -41.98 -0.50 -49.63
CA ALA A 30 -41.75 -0.30 -48.21
C ALA A 30 -41.55 1.20 -47.91
N PRO A 31 -42.18 1.73 -46.90
CA PRO A 31 -41.95 3.11 -46.49
C PRO A 31 -40.50 3.29 -46.00
N ILE A 32 -39.86 4.35 -46.47
CA ILE A 32 -38.53 4.75 -45.94
C ILE A 32 -38.72 5.28 -44.53
N SER A 33 -38.12 4.59 -43.55
CA SER A 33 -38.09 5.03 -42.17
C SER A 33 -36.69 5.36 -41.72
N HIS A 34 -36.53 6.39 -40.90
CA HIS A 34 -35.26 6.70 -40.24
C HIS A 34 -35.06 5.76 -39.10
N ILE A 35 -34.05 4.87 -39.18
CA ILE A 35 -33.65 3.99 -38.11
C ILE A 35 -32.37 4.52 -37.48
N THR A 36 -32.40 4.74 -36.16
CA THR A 36 -31.21 5.04 -35.41
C THR A 36 -30.48 3.76 -35.07
N ILE A 37 -29.36 3.53 -35.70
CA ILE A 37 -28.49 2.36 -35.39
C ILE A 37 -27.59 2.81 -34.19
N ARG A 38 -27.78 2.14 -33.07
CA ARG A 38 -26.87 2.27 -31.90
C ARG A 38 -25.88 1.13 -31.93
N ASN A 39 -24.64 1.47 -32.20
CA ASN A 39 -23.54 0.50 -32.05
C ASN A 39 -22.97 0.66 -30.65
N SER A 40 -23.18 -0.30 -29.75
CA SER A 40 -22.60 -0.31 -28.42
C SER A 40 -21.42 -1.28 -28.40
N VAL A 41 -20.26 -0.75 -28.01
CA VAL A 41 -19.07 -1.57 -27.75
C VAL A 41 -18.95 -1.71 -26.25
N THR A 42 -19.00 -2.94 -25.76
CA THR A 42 -18.72 -3.26 -24.36
C THR A 42 -17.26 -3.70 -24.25
N ALA A 43 -16.54 -3.06 -23.32
CA ALA A 43 -15.19 -3.47 -22.95
C ALA A 43 -15.17 -3.81 -21.46
N THR A 44 -14.46 -4.87 -21.10
CA THR A 44 -14.17 -5.23 -19.71
C THR A 44 -12.74 -4.83 -19.40
N GLY A 45 -12.51 -4.27 -18.21
CA GLY A 45 -11.19 -3.91 -17.73
C GLY A 45 -11.14 -4.09 -16.21
N THR A 46 -9.95 -4.35 -15.70
CA THR A 46 -9.65 -4.35 -14.26
C THR A 46 -9.20 -2.96 -13.85
N VAL A 47 -9.71 -2.48 -12.71
CA VAL A 47 -9.25 -1.24 -12.09
C VAL A 47 -8.12 -1.62 -11.12
N GLU A 48 -6.94 -1.11 -11.39
CA GLU A 48 -5.77 -1.32 -10.52
C GLU A 48 -5.34 0.02 -9.91
N PRO A 49 -4.84 0.00 -8.65
CA PRO A 49 -4.32 1.21 -8.04
C PRO A 49 -3.04 1.68 -8.73
N VAL A 50 -2.88 3.00 -8.89
CA VAL A 50 -1.65 3.60 -9.46
C VAL A 50 -0.44 3.40 -8.53
N THR A 51 -0.69 3.42 -7.22
CA THR A 51 0.33 3.19 -6.18
C THR A 51 -0.26 2.27 -5.13
N GLN A 52 0.43 1.18 -4.83
CA GLN A 52 0.12 0.26 -3.75
C GLN A 52 1.31 0.16 -2.83
N VAL A 53 1.09 0.29 -1.52
CA VAL A 53 2.12 0.17 -0.49
C VAL A 53 1.68 -0.87 0.52
N GLU A 54 2.56 -1.83 0.78
CA GLU A 54 2.36 -2.82 1.84
C GLU A 54 2.83 -2.23 3.16
N VAL A 55 1.94 -2.21 4.15
CA VAL A 55 2.21 -1.69 5.49
C VAL A 55 2.47 -2.86 6.42
N GLY A 56 3.65 -2.90 7.01
CA GLY A 56 4.06 -3.94 7.94
C GLY A 56 4.88 -3.40 9.11
N THR A 57 5.27 -4.28 10.01
CA THR A 57 6.12 -3.98 11.16
C THR A 57 7.48 -4.67 11.05
N GLN A 58 8.50 -4.09 11.70
CA GLN A 58 9.85 -4.66 11.80
C GLN A 58 10.07 -5.44 13.10
N VAL A 59 9.04 -5.51 13.96
CA VAL A 59 9.08 -6.27 15.21
C VAL A 59 8.02 -7.37 15.18
N SER A 60 8.26 -8.47 15.86
CA SER A 60 7.32 -9.57 16.01
C SER A 60 6.55 -9.41 17.31
N GLY A 61 5.25 -9.68 17.27
CA GLY A 61 4.39 -9.60 18.44
C GLY A 61 2.93 -9.82 18.05
N ILE A 62 2.03 -9.74 19.01
CA ILE A 62 0.60 -9.92 18.84
C ILE A 62 -0.04 -8.56 18.55
N ILE A 63 -0.99 -8.52 17.63
CA ILE A 63 -1.79 -7.31 17.37
C ILE A 63 -2.82 -7.15 18.49
N ASP A 64 -2.71 -6.06 19.24
CA ASP A 64 -3.64 -5.71 20.31
C ASP A 64 -4.92 -5.10 19.75
N LYS A 65 -4.80 -4.10 18.85
CA LYS A 65 -5.93 -3.39 18.27
C LYS A 65 -5.72 -3.03 16.81
N LEU A 66 -6.81 -3.08 16.05
CA LEU A 66 -6.91 -2.58 14.69
C LEU A 66 -7.83 -1.34 14.65
N TYR A 67 -7.37 -0.29 13.97
CA TYR A 67 -8.10 0.98 13.85
C TYR A 67 -8.56 1.27 12.42
N ALA A 68 -8.13 0.46 11.44
CA ALA A 68 -8.57 0.56 10.06
C ALA A 68 -8.94 -0.82 9.52
N ASP A 69 -10.02 -0.88 8.77
CA ASP A 69 -10.52 -2.10 8.13
C ASP A 69 -10.51 -1.95 6.60
N TYR A 70 -10.87 -3.04 5.93
CA TYR A 70 -11.01 -3.07 4.47
C TYR A 70 -11.94 -1.94 3.98
N ASN A 71 -11.51 -1.25 2.93
CA ASN A 71 -12.19 -0.11 2.29
C ASN A 71 -12.26 1.18 3.14
N ASP A 72 -11.54 1.27 4.26
CA ASP A 72 -11.42 2.50 5.02
C ASP A 72 -10.47 3.50 4.37
N GLN A 73 -10.84 4.78 4.44
CA GLN A 73 -9.97 5.87 4.03
C GLN A 73 -8.99 6.22 5.14
N VAL A 74 -7.71 6.19 4.84
CA VAL A 74 -6.63 6.50 5.78
C VAL A 74 -5.78 7.66 5.27
N LYS A 75 -5.25 8.46 6.20
CA LYS A 75 -4.32 9.55 5.93
C LYS A 75 -2.90 9.16 6.30
N ALA A 76 -1.93 9.77 5.64
CA ALA A 76 -0.53 9.62 5.99
C ALA A 76 -0.29 9.97 7.48
N GLY A 77 0.37 9.06 8.21
CA GLY A 77 0.58 9.16 9.66
C GLY A 77 -0.60 8.70 10.52
N GLN A 78 -1.74 8.33 9.95
CA GLN A 78 -2.88 7.79 10.70
C GLN A 78 -2.54 6.41 11.26
N LEU A 79 -2.92 6.17 12.53
CA LEU A 79 -2.77 4.88 13.20
C LEU A 79 -3.68 3.84 12.54
N ILE A 80 -3.08 2.73 12.10
CA ILE A 80 -3.77 1.59 11.48
C ILE A 80 -3.91 0.44 12.45
N ALA A 81 -2.83 0.11 13.14
CA ALA A 81 -2.79 -0.99 14.09
C ALA A 81 -1.82 -0.71 15.24
N GLU A 82 -2.05 -1.36 16.35
CA GLU A 82 -1.20 -1.31 17.54
C GLU A 82 -0.92 -2.72 18.01
N MET A 83 0.36 -3.01 18.25
CA MET A 83 0.80 -4.29 18.81
C MET A 83 0.84 -4.23 20.33
N ASP A 84 0.81 -5.39 21.00
CA ASP A 84 1.08 -5.47 22.43
C ASP A 84 2.46 -4.91 22.76
N LYS A 85 2.47 -3.87 23.59
CA LYS A 85 3.67 -3.12 23.98
C LYS A 85 4.24 -3.54 25.33
N VAL A 86 3.58 -4.44 26.06
CA VAL A 86 3.96 -4.80 27.45
C VAL A 86 5.42 -5.25 27.52
N THR A 87 5.79 -6.18 26.66
CA THR A 87 7.16 -6.72 26.61
C THR A 87 8.18 -5.66 26.18
N LEU A 88 7.85 -4.89 25.14
CA LEU A 88 8.73 -3.84 24.61
C LEU A 88 8.91 -2.68 25.59
N GLN A 89 7.89 -2.37 26.40
CA GLN A 89 7.99 -1.38 27.46
C GLN A 89 8.89 -1.87 28.59
N ALA A 90 8.77 -3.14 29.00
CA ALA A 90 9.65 -3.74 30.00
C ALA A 90 11.12 -3.76 29.52
N GLU A 91 11.36 -4.08 28.26
CA GLU A 91 12.70 -4.00 27.65
C GLU A 91 13.25 -2.58 27.65
N LEU A 92 12.42 -1.58 27.35
CA LEU A 92 12.82 -0.16 27.40
C LEU A 92 13.19 0.27 28.81
N GLU A 93 12.40 -0.11 29.80
CA GLU A 93 12.69 0.18 31.22
C GLU A 93 14.01 -0.46 31.66
N SER A 94 14.24 -1.72 31.30
CA SER A 94 15.52 -2.41 31.56
C SER A 94 16.71 -1.71 30.91
N ALA A 95 16.57 -1.32 29.63
CA ALA A 95 17.63 -0.59 28.91
C ALA A 95 17.89 0.80 29.52
N GLN A 96 16.86 1.49 30.02
CA GLN A 96 16.97 2.77 30.71
C GLN A 96 17.73 2.61 32.04
N ALA A 97 17.43 1.56 32.82
CA ALA A 97 18.13 1.26 34.06
C ALA A 97 19.61 0.97 33.82
N GLN A 98 19.91 0.16 32.76
CA GLN A 98 21.29 -0.12 32.36
C GLN A 98 22.05 1.14 31.92
N LEU A 99 21.41 2.02 31.16
CA LEU A 99 21.98 3.31 30.75
C LEU A 99 22.26 4.21 31.96
N ALA A 100 21.32 4.27 32.92
CA ALA A 100 21.51 5.06 34.14
C ALA A 100 22.70 4.54 34.97
N SER A 101 22.87 3.23 35.11
CA SER A 101 24.01 2.61 35.78
C SER A 101 25.34 2.96 35.08
N SER A 102 25.43 2.75 33.77
CA SER A 102 26.63 3.04 32.97
C SER A 102 26.97 4.54 33.00
N LYS A 103 25.96 5.40 33.00
CA LYS A 103 26.13 6.86 33.12
C LYS A 103 26.75 7.24 34.46
N THR A 104 26.27 6.65 35.54
CA THR A 104 26.80 6.93 36.90
C THR A 104 28.25 6.51 36.99
N GLU A 105 28.62 5.36 36.48
CA GLU A 105 30.01 4.88 36.44
C GLU A 105 30.89 5.80 35.58
N TYR A 106 30.44 6.19 34.41
CA TYR A 106 31.15 7.13 33.53
C TYR A 106 31.36 8.50 34.24
N GLU A 107 30.35 9.05 34.89
CA GLU A 107 30.47 10.31 35.65
C GLU A 107 31.47 10.20 36.82
N TYR A 108 31.48 9.06 37.51
CA TYR A 108 32.45 8.81 38.57
C TYR A 108 33.86 8.73 38.03
N GLN A 109 34.09 7.93 36.98
CA GLN A 109 35.42 7.79 36.39
C GLN A 109 35.91 9.09 35.74
N THR A 110 35.02 9.89 35.17
CA THR A 110 35.35 11.23 34.64
C THR A 110 35.92 12.14 35.75
N LYS A 111 35.26 12.19 36.91
CA LYS A 111 35.72 12.97 38.06
C LYS A 111 37.04 12.44 38.62
N ASN A 112 37.18 11.11 38.66
CA ASN A 112 38.41 10.47 39.16
C ASN A 112 39.60 10.77 38.22
N TYR A 113 39.42 10.58 36.91
CA TYR A 113 40.44 10.91 35.91
C TYR A 113 40.83 12.39 35.95
N ALA A 114 39.85 13.30 36.00
CA ALA A 114 40.15 14.74 36.10
C ALA A 114 40.97 15.11 37.33
N ARG A 115 40.70 14.47 38.48
CA ARG A 115 41.47 14.64 39.73
C ARG A 115 42.87 14.07 39.56
N THR A 116 43.02 12.84 39.07
CA THR A 116 44.31 12.18 38.89
C THR A 116 45.18 12.96 37.89
N LYS A 117 44.56 13.46 36.81
CA LYS A 117 45.26 14.33 35.84
C LYS A 117 45.85 15.59 36.49
N THR A 118 45.08 16.28 37.32
CA THR A 118 45.55 17.46 38.03
C THR A 118 46.70 17.14 39.03
N LEU A 119 46.64 15.97 39.65
CA LEU A 119 47.72 15.50 40.56
C LEU A 119 48.96 15.10 39.77
N HIS A 120 48.81 14.48 38.62
CA HIS A 120 49.91 14.10 37.72
C HIS A 120 50.62 15.35 37.18
N GLU A 121 49.91 16.36 36.76
CA GLU A 121 50.47 17.65 36.32
C GLU A 121 51.31 18.32 37.42
N LYS A 122 51.00 18.04 38.69
CA LYS A 122 51.76 18.51 39.85
C LYS A 122 52.83 17.51 40.31
N GLN A 123 53.07 16.43 39.57
CA GLN A 123 54.04 15.35 39.89
C GLN A 123 53.75 14.66 41.25
N LEU A 124 52.47 14.58 41.65
CA LEU A 124 52.04 13.98 42.91
C LEU A 124 51.57 12.53 42.78
N VAL A 125 51.45 12.01 41.56
CA VAL A 125 51.10 10.63 41.24
C VAL A 125 52.00 10.08 40.15
N SER A 126 52.17 8.78 40.06
CA SER A 126 52.98 8.10 39.05
C SER A 126 52.30 8.08 37.69
N ASP A 127 53.09 7.91 36.61
CA ASP A 127 52.58 7.73 35.25
C ASP A 127 51.65 6.50 35.15
N ALA A 128 52.01 5.40 35.83
CA ALA A 128 51.19 4.19 35.88
C ALA A 128 49.78 4.41 36.50
N GLU A 129 49.70 5.24 37.52
CA GLU A 129 48.45 5.61 38.20
C GLU A 129 47.59 6.52 37.30
N TYR A 130 48.21 7.45 36.57
CA TYR A 130 47.54 8.26 35.56
C TYR A 130 47.01 7.41 34.42
N ASP A 131 47.80 6.49 33.84
CA ASP A 131 47.40 5.60 32.77
C ASP A 131 46.27 4.70 33.20
N GLN A 132 46.30 4.18 34.43
CA GLN A 132 45.20 3.39 35.01
C GLN A 132 43.89 4.19 35.07
N ALA A 133 43.96 5.43 35.57
CA ALA A 133 42.77 6.28 35.65
C ALA A 133 42.21 6.65 34.29
N PHE A 134 43.08 6.87 33.29
CA PHE A 134 42.69 7.09 31.90
C PHE A 134 42.02 5.83 31.29
N TYR A 135 42.61 4.68 31.49
CA TYR A 135 42.04 3.41 31.02
C TYR A 135 40.61 3.17 31.57
N LEU A 136 40.41 3.37 32.89
CA LEU A 136 39.11 3.21 33.53
C LEU A 136 38.09 4.22 33.01
N TYR A 137 38.49 5.45 32.78
CA TYR A 137 37.66 6.48 32.19
C TYR A 137 37.19 6.10 30.77
N GLU A 138 38.12 5.70 29.90
CA GLU A 138 37.78 5.28 28.53
C GLU A 138 36.90 4.03 28.51
N THR A 139 37.16 3.07 29.39
CA THR A 139 36.33 1.87 29.54
C THR A 139 34.90 2.22 29.96
N ALA A 140 34.74 3.09 30.95
CA ALA A 140 33.42 3.54 31.40
C ALA A 140 32.69 4.36 30.34
N ARG A 141 33.41 5.20 29.60
CA ARG A 141 32.87 5.95 28.47
C ARG A 141 32.32 5.02 27.39
N ASN A 142 33.11 4.03 26.98
CA ASN A 142 32.71 3.04 25.95
C ASN A 142 31.47 2.24 26.40
N ALA A 143 31.42 1.85 27.68
CA ALA A 143 30.26 1.14 28.26
C ALA A 143 29.00 2.03 28.27
N TYR A 144 29.14 3.32 28.57
CA TYR A 144 28.04 4.28 28.50
C TYR A 144 27.54 4.46 27.06
N GLU A 145 28.43 4.67 26.09
CA GLU A 145 28.08 4.79 24.67
C GLU A 145 27.38 3.52 24.14
N GLN A 146 27.86 2.34 24.54
CA GLN A 146 27.22 1.06 24.19
C GLN A 146 25.78 0.96 24.75
N SER A 147 25.61 1.31 26.03
CA SER A 147 24.28 1.28 26.69
C SER A 147 23.33 2.32 26.05
N GLN A 148 23.84 3.48 25.65
CA GLN A 148 23.05 4.50 24.93
C GLN A 148 22.58 3.97 23.57
N ALA A 149 23.45 3.32 22.80
CA ALA A 149 23.08 2.72 21.53
C ALA A 149 22.03 1.61 21.68
N ALA A 150 22.19 0.77 22.73
CA ALA A 150 21.22 -0.27 23.05
C ALA A 150 19.84 0.29 23.38
N MET A 151 19.78 1.34 24.21
CA MET A 151 18.52 2.03 24.55
C MET A 151 17.85 2.63 23.32
N VAL A 152 18.61 3.26 22.41
CA VAL A 152 18.07 3.82 21.16
C VAL A 152 17.46 2.72 20.29
N LYS A 153 18.09 1.52 20.22
CA LYS A 153 17.56 0.37 19.49
C LYS A 153 16.21 -0.08 20.06
N VAL A 154 16.14 -0.28 21.38
CA VAL A 154 14.90 -0.72 22.06
C VAL A 154 13.79 0.32 21.91
N LYS A 155 14.10 1.60 22.07
CA LYS A 155 13.15 2.69 21.84
C LYS A 155 12.59 2.69 20.42
N ARG A 156 13.42 2.41 19.43
CA ARG A 156 12.98 2.30 18.03
C ARG A 156 12.07 1.09 17.82
N ASN A 157 12.38 -0.06 18.42
CA ASN A 157 11.54 -1.24 18.37
C ASN A 157 10.15 -0.97 18.96
N LEU A 158 10.08 -0.23 20.09
CA LEU A 158 8.80 0.19 20.65
C LEU A 158 8.03 1.12 19.70
N GLY A 159 8.71 1.97 18.93
CA GLY A 159 8.08 2.78 17.89
C GLY A 159 7.45 1.94 16.77
N TYR A 160 8.07 0.83 16.40
CA TYR A 160 7.55 -0.08 15.36
C TYR A 160 6.32 -0.88 15.81
N ALA A 161 6.02 -0.94 17.11
CA ALA A 161 4.79 -1.52 17.63
C ALA A 161 3.55 -0.67 17.33
N THR A 162 3.72 0.55 16.83
CA THR A 162 2.65 1.45 16.40
C THR A 162 2.71 1.58 14.89
N ILE A 163 1.75 0.97 14.20
CA ILE A 163 1.74 0.87 12.74
C ILE A 163 0.88 2.00 12.17
N THR A 164 1.49 2.86 11.36
CA THR A 164 0.83 4.02 10.75
C THR A 164 0.87 3.94 9.23
N SER A 165 -0.11 4.59 8.56
CA SER A 165 -0.12 4.69 7.11
C SER A 165 1.01 5.59 6.60
N PRO A 166 1.81 5.16 5.62
CA PRO A 166 2.82 6.02 5.00
C PRO A 166 2.25 6.99 3.96
N ILE A 167 1.04 6.75 3.45
CA ILE A 167 0.39 7.52 2.38
C ILE A 167 -1.07 7.78 2.69
N ASP A 168 -1.66 8.76 2.00
CA ASP A 168 -3.11 8.93 1.93
C ASP A 168 -3.69 7.91 0.94
N GLY A 169 -4.78 7.23 1.31
CA GLY A 169 -5.37 6.23 0.44
C GLY A 169 -6.54 5.47 1.04
N VAL A 170 -6.82 4.32 0.45
CA VAL A 170 -7.86 3.39 0.89
C VAL A 170 -7.23 2.03 1.15
N VAL A 171 -7.62 1.38 2.24
CA VAL A 171 -7.17 0.02 2.58
C VAL A 171 -7.75 -0.99 1.59
N ILE A 172 -6.89 -1.62 0.80
CA ILE A 172 -7.30 -2.57 -0.25
C ILE A 172 -7.51 -3.97 0.34
N SER A 173 -6.67 -4.37 1.28
CA SER A 173 -6.74 -5.69 1.91
C SER A 173 -6.17 -5.65 3.33
N ARG A 174 -6.67 -6.53 4.16
CA ARG A 174 -6.21 -6.77 5.54
C ARG A 174 -5.86 -8.24 5.67
N ALA A 175 -4.60 -8.53 5.96
CA ALA A 175 -4.08 -9.90 6.07
C ALA A 175 -3.98 -10.39 7.52
N VAL A 176 -4.27 -9.55 8.51
CA VAL A 176 -4.08 -9.81 9.94
C VAL A 176 -5.34 -9.48 10.74
N GLU A 177 -5.50 -10.12 11.89
CA GLU A 177 -6.62 -9.92 12.81
C GLU A 177 -6.13 -9.59 14.22
N GLU A 178 -7.03 -9.04 15.06
CA GLU A 178 -6.73 -8.79 16.47
C GLU A 178 -6.46 -10.12 17.18
N GLY A 179 -5.39 -10.16 17.98
CA GLY A 179 -4.95 -11.35 18.69
C GLY A 179 -4.06 -12.31 17.91
N GLN A 180 -3.73 -11.97 16.66
CA GLN A 180 -2.84 -12.77 15.82
C GLN A 180 -1.38 -12.35 15.97
#